data_1beee775395e327a8a4a0f068dfe8276
#
_entry.id   1beee775395e327a8a4a0f068dfe8276
#
_cell.length_a   1.000
_cell.length_b   1.000
_cell.length_c   1.000
_cell.angle_alpha   90.00
_cell.angle_beta   90.00
_cell.angle_gamma   90.00
#
_symmetry.space_group_name_H-M   'P 1'
#
loop_
_entity.id
_entity.type
_entity.pdbx_description
1 polymer ?
#
loop_
_entity_poly.entity_id
_entity_poly.type
_entity_poly.pdbx_seq_one_letter_code
_entity_poly.pdbx_strand_id
1 'polypeptide(L)'
;MSDIPSPASVAPRGLLSADPVGDFDGGPPRVSFEFFPPKTPEMEERLWAVVKRLEPLAPRFVSVTYGAGGSTRERTHATVRRIRQETALEPAAHLTCVAATRDEIDSVARDYWEAGIRHIVALRGDPPNGPIGGGPTAGAGDYAPHPGGYAYAADLVAGLKRVADFEISVAAYPETHPAARSPGHDLDNLKAKLDAGASRAITQFFFDVDLYLRFRDRAAAAGIRIPIVPGILPVTNFAQLRRMSAGCGASIPDWMAGHFDGLDDDPDTRRLVAASLAAEQCRRLHANGVHEFHFYTLNRADLIVAICHLLGVRAARPAAATV
;
A
#
# COMPACT_ATOMS: atom_id res chain seq x y z
N MET A 1 -0.21 -56.73 0.77
CA MET A 1 0.46 -55.86 -0.19
C MET A 1 -0.57 -54.78 -0.55
N SER A 2 -0.43 -53.63 0.10
CA SER A 2 -1.34 -52.50 -0.03
C SER A 2 -0.69 -51.49 -0.97
N ASP A 3 -1.34 -51.28 -2.14
CA ASP A 3 -0.94 -50.26 -3.11
C ASP A 3 -1.13 -48.87 -2.56
N ILE A 4 -0.02 -48.14 -2.34
CA ILE A 4 0.00 -46.72 -2.07
C ILE A 4 -0.03 -46.00 -3.44
N PRO A 5 -1.06 -45.20 -3.76
CA PRO A 5 -1.05 -44.44 -5.00
C PRO A 5 0.07 -43.35 -4.95
N SER A 6 0.89 -43.35 -5.99
CA SER A 6 1.95 -42.37 -6.26
C SER A 6 1.36 -40.96 -6.33
N PRO A 7 1.99 -39.93 -5.72
CA PRO A 7 1.51 -38.57 -5.85
C PRO A 7 1.61 -38.10 -7.30
N ALA A 8 0.48 -37.64 -7.84
CA ALA A 8 0.40 -37.07 -9.17
C ALA A 8 1.37 -35.87 -9.26
N SER A 9 2.34 -35.97 -10.17
CA SER A 9 3.25 -34.90 -10.55
C SER A 9 2.42 -33.72 -11.08
N VAL A 10 2.30 -32.66 -10.28
CA VAL A 10 1.79 -31.38 -10.76
C VAL A 10 2.89 -30.76 -11.62
N ALA A 11 2.72 -30.84 -12.94
CA ALA A 11 3.59 -30.16 -13.88
C ALA A 11 3.58 -28.65 -13.57
N PRO A 12 4.73 -27.94 -13.65
CA PRO A 12 4.73 -26.50 -13.49
C PRO A 12 3.86 -25.89 -14.59
N ARG A 13 2.78 -25.23 -14.23
CA ARG A 13 1.97 -24.45 -15.19
C ARG A 13 2.88 -23.35 -15.73
N GLY A 14 3.16 -23.42 -17.04
CA GLY A 14 3.96 -22.44 -17.74
C GLY A 14 3.41 -21.03 -17.55
N LEU A 15 4.28 -20.05 -17.58
CA LEU A 15 4.00 -18.60 -17.42
C LEU A 15 2.97 -18.05 -18.45
N LEU A 16 2.63 -18.83 -19.45
CA LEU A 16 1.64 -18.53 -20.48
C LEU A 16 0.67 -19.70 -20.58
N SER A 17 -0.22 -19.85 -19.60
CA SER A 17 -1.42 -20.63 -19.86
C SER A 17 -2.23 -19.88 -20.92
N ALA A 18 -2.60 -20.59 -21.99
CA ALA A 18 -3.34 -20.06 -23.14
C ALA A 18 -4.81 -19.69 -22.83
N ASP A 19 -5.15 -19.50 -21.56
CA ASP A 19 -6.45 -18.94 -21.21
C ASP A 19 -6.44 -17.47 -21.59
N PRO A 20 -7.39 -17.01 -22.43
CA PRO A 20 -7.53 -15.59 -22.74
C PRO A 20 -7.61 -14.85 -21.43
N VAL A 21 -6.97 -13.67 -21.32
CA VAL A 21 -6.88 -12.77 -20.16
C VAL A 21 -8.01 -13.04 -19.19
N GLY A 22 -7.74 -13.95 -18.23
CA GLY A 22 -8.77 -14.77 -17.61
C GLY A 22 -9.85 -13.94 -16.98
N ASP A 23 -11.06 -14.37 -17.15
CA ASP A 23 -12.15 -13.94 -16.29
C ASP A 23 -11.70 -14.16 -14.84
N PHE A 24 -11.40 -13.05 -14.17
CA PHE A 24 -11.19 -13.09 -12.73
C PHE A 24 -12.52 -13.55 -12.13
N ASP A 25 -12.56 -14.71 -11.50
CA ASP A 25 -13.75 -15.19 -10.80
C ASP A 25 -14.25 -14.08 -9.87
N GLY A 26 -15.42 -13.50 -10.17
CA GLY A 26 -15.95 -12.34 -9.44
C GLY A 26 -15.65 -10.96 -10.06
N GLY A 27 -15.05 -10.88 -11.26
CA GLY A 27 -14.75 -9.64 -11.96
C GLY A 27 -13.38 -9.03 -11.63
N PRO A 28 -13.02 -7.89 -12.26
CA PRO A 28 -11.72 -7.26 -12.05
C PRO A 28 -11.55 -6.81 -10.59
N PRO A 29 -10.33 -6.90 -10.04
CA PRO A 29 -10.07 -6.49 -8.67
C PRO A 29 -10.28 -4.97 -8.50
N ARG A 30 -10.64 -4.57 -7.29
CA ARG A 30 -10.65 -3.16 -6.89
C ARG A 30 -9.23 -2.70 -6.66
N VAL A 31 -8.94 -1.47 -7.03
CA VAL A 31 -7.60 -0.89 -6.90
C VAL A 31 -7.63 0.40 -6.11
N SER A 32 -6.52 0.72 -5.47
CA SER A 32 -6.23 2.01 -4.86
C SER A 32 -4.77 2.37 -5.11
N PHE A 33 -4.44 3.66 -5.09
CA PHE A 33 -3.12 4.15 -5.48
C PHE A 33 -2.52 5.05 -4.42
N GLU A 34 -1.22 4.92 -4.19
CA GLU A 34 -0.47 5.80 -3.30
C GLU A 34 0.42 6.75 -4.10
N PHE A 35 0.42 8.02 -3.70
CA PHE A 35 1.25 9.08 -4.26
C PHE A 35 2.17 9.70 -3.20
N PHE A 36 3.31 10.20 -3.66
CA PHE A 36 4.18 11.06 -2.87
C PHE A 36 3.86 12.53 -3.14
N PRO A 37 3.79 13.40 -2.10
CA PRO A 37 3.59 14.82 -2.30
C PRO A 37 4.80 15.42 -3.04
N PRO A 38 4.59 16.36 -3.97
CA PRO A 38 5.65 16.97 -4.77
C PRO A 38 6.54 17.88 -3.92
N LYS A 39 7.81 18.01 -4.31
CA LYS A 39 8.79 18.88 -3.64
C LYS A 39 9.06 20.17 -4.41
N THR A 40 8.78 20.17 -5.72
CA THR A 40 9.00 21.30 -6.61
C THR A 40 7.78 21.47 -7.54
N PRO A 41 7.60 22.65 -8.16
CA PRO A 41 6.52 22.87 -9.14
C PRO A 41 6.54 21.86 -10.30
N GLU A 42 7.70 21.51 -10.81
CA GLU A 42 7.83 20.52 -11.89
C GLU A 42 7.40 19.11 -11.45
N MET A 43 7.68 18.75 -10.19
CA MET A 43 7.17 17.50 -9.60
C MET A 43 5.66 17.56 -9.41
N GLU A 44 5.10 18.74 -9.11
CA GLU A 44 3.65 18.91 -8.97
C GLU A 44 2.95 18.71 -10.32
N GLU A 45 3.43 19.30 -11.39
CA GLU A 45 2.89 19.10 -12.74
C GLU A 45 2.94 17.61 -13.14
N ARG A 46 4.07 16.94 -12.88
CA ARG A 46 4.21 15.49 -13.14
C ARG A 46 3.23 14.66 -12.33
N LEU A 47 3.09 14.94 -11.03
CA LEU A 47 2.12 14.26 -10.18
C LEU A 47 0.71 14.47 -10.72
N TRP A 48 0.38 15.70 -11.12
CA TRP A 48 -0.94 16.00 -11.63
C TRP A 48 -1.25 15.23 -12.92
N ALA A 49 -0.29 15.13 -13.83
CA ALA A 49 -0.42 14.30 -15.04
C ALA A 49 -0.64 12.81 -14.66
N VAL A 50 0.05 12.29 -13.63
CA VAL A 50 -0.15 10.92 -13.13
C VAL A 50 -1.55 10.74 -12.55
N VAL A 51 -2.02 11.66 -11.71
CA VAL A 51 -3.37 11.63 -11.11
C VAL A 51 -4.43 11.60 -12.22
N LYS A 52 -4.35 12.51 -13.18
CA LYS A 52 -5.30 12.59 -14.31
C LYS A 52 -5.28 11.35 -15.20
N ARG A 53 -4.14 10.68 -15.34
CA ARG A 53 -4.02 9.43 -16.11
C ARG A 53 -4.59 8.22 -15.38
N LEU A 54 -4.57 8.21 -14.04
CA LEU A 54 -5.08 7.11 -13.23
C LEU A 54 -6.57 7.30 -12.83
N GLU A 55 -7.07 8.53 -12.82
CA GLU A 55 -8.46 8.85 -12.49
C GLU A 55 -9.49 8.01 -13.26
N PRO A 56 -9.35 7.79 -14.62
CA PRO A 56 -10.33 7.00 -15.37
C PRO A 56 -10.41 5.51 -14.97
N LEU A 57 -9.44 4.99 -14.23
CA LEU A 57 -9.47 3.62 -13.70
C LEU A 57 -10.43 3.48 -12.51
N ALA A 58 -11.04 4.57 -12.06
CA ALA A 58 -12.00 4.65 -10.96
C ALA A 58 -11.52 3.88 -9.70
N PRO A 59 -10.32 4.21 -9.16
CA PRO A 59 -9.83 3.56 -7.95
C PRO A 59 -10.78 3.80 -6.78
N ARG A 60 -10.80 2.88 -5.82
CA ARG A 60 -11.60 3.01 -4.60
C ARG A 60 -11.23 4.27 -3.81
N PHE A 61 -9.96 4.56 -3.74
CA PHE A 61 -9.39 5.79 -3.17
C PHE A 61 -7.96 5.99 -3.68
N VAL A 62 -7.42 7.17 -3.45
CA VAL A 62 -6.00 7.47 -3.65
C VAL A 62 -5.40 8.01 -2.36
N SER A 63 -4.24 7.55 -1.94
CA SER A 63 -3.58 8.05 -0.74
C SER A 63 -2.39 8.96 -1.08
N VAL A 64 -2.11 9.91 -0.20
CA VAL A 64 -0.93 10.77 -0.30
C VAL A 64 -0.10 10.63 0.95
N THR A 65 1.17 10.24 0.76
CA THR A 65 2.08 9.96 1.88
C THR A 65 2.41 11.20 2.70
N TYR A 66 2.79 10.93 3.94
CA TYR A 66 3.23 11.95 4.90
C TYR A 66 4.72 11.69 5.21
N GLY A 67 5.57 12.68 5.06
CA GLY A 67 7.02 12.51 5.27
C GLY A 67 7.38 12.23 6.72
N ALA A 68 8.52 11.57 6.91
CA ALA A 68 9.07 11.28 8.21
C ALA A 68 9.14 12.56 9.08
N GLY A 69 8.74 12.44 10.36
CA GLY A 69 8.72 13.56 11.29
C GLY A 69 7.79 14.73 10.90
N GLY A 70 6.81 14.50 10.01
CA GLY A 70 5.88 15.56 9.59
C GLY A 70 6.45 16.54 8.55
N SER A 71 7.61 16.25 7.96
CA SER A 71 8.36 17.17 7.06
C SER A 71 7.61 17.56 5.78
N THR A 72 6.53 16.87 5.42
CA THR A 72 5.73 17.13 4.23
C THR A 72 4.29 17.56 4.54
N ARG A 73 3.98 17.91 5.80
CA ARG A 73 2.60 18.22 6.25
C ARG A 73 1.86 19.13 5.26
N GLU A 74 2.38 20.32 5.04
CA GLU A 74 1.74 21.32 4.17
C GLU A 74 1.55 20.83 2.73
N ARG A 75 2.57 20.17 2.17
CA ARG A 75 2.50 19.61 0.81
C ARG A 75 1.50 18.49 0.69
N THR A 76 1.44 17.60 1.67
CA THR A 76 0.43 16.52 1.72
C THR A 76 -0.97 17.12 1.77
N HIS A 77 -1.20 18.12 2.64
CA HIS A 77 -2.47 18.84 2.74
C HIS A 77 -2.87 19.48 1.41
N ALA A 78 -1.96 20.24 0.79
CA ALA A 78 -2.22 20.90 -0.48
C ALA A 78 -2.59 19.88 -1.57
N THR A 79 -1.82 18.79 -1.68
CA THR A 79 -2.06 17.74 -2.68
C THR A 79 -3.41 17.03 -2.46
N VAL A 80 -3.73 16.65 -1.23
CA VAL A 80 -4.99 15.96 -0.90
C VAL A 80 -6.20 16.87 -1.17
N ARG A 81 -6.14 18.13 -0.78
CA ARG A 81 -7.20 19.12 -1.06
C ARG A 81 -7.38 19.33 -2.57
N ARG A 82 -6.29 19.46 -3.31
CA ARG A 82 -6.32 19.61 -4.76
C ARG A 82 -6.97 18.41 -5.44
N ILE A 83 -6.63 17.18 -5.04
CA ILE A 83 -7.27 15.97 -5.56
C ILE A 83 -8.77 16.01 -5.28
N ARG A 84 -9.19 16.37 -4.07
CA ARG A 84 -10.60 16.46 -3.70
C ARG A 84 -11.37 17.50 -4.52
N GLN A 85 -10.75 18.62 -4.86
CA GLN A 85 -11.39 19.74 -5.55
C GLN A 85 -11.42 19.59 -7.07
N GLU A 86 -10.39 18.99 -7.66
CA GLU A 86 -10.18 19.00 -9.12
C GLU A 86 -10.39 17.62 -9.78
N THR A 87 -10.78 16.58 -9.01
CA THR A 87 -11.00 15.22 -9.52
C THR A 87 -12.23 14.57 -8.90
N ALA A 88 -12.68 13.46 -9.50
CA ALA A 88 -13.69 12.59 -8.93
C ALA A 88 -13.12 11.56 -7.95
N LEU A 89 -11.83 11.59 -7.66
CA LEU A 89 -11.16 10.64 -6.79
C LEU A 89 -11.47 10.91 -5.31
N GLU A 90 -11.56 9.84 -4.53
CA GLU A 90 -11.65 9.94 -3.07
C GLU A 90 -10.22 9.93 -2.47
N PRO A 91 -9.74 11.08 -1.95
CA PRO A 91 -8.41 11.14 -1.35
C PRO A 91 -8.40 10.63 0.08
N ALA A 92 -7.36 9.85 0.41
CA ALA A 92 -6.98 9.46 1.76
C ALA A 92 -5.70 10.18 2.18
N ALA A 93 -5.75 10.92 3.27
CA ALA A 93 -4.56 11.60 3.79
C ALA A 93 -3.79 10.69 4.73
N HIS A 94 -2.48 10.49 4.52
CA HIS A 94 -1.65 9.93 5.57
C HIS A 94 -1.53 10.93 6.73
N LEU A 95 -1.63 10.46 7.95
CA LEU A 95 -1.45 11.24 9.17
C LEU A 95 -0.66 10.42 10.18
N THR A 96 0.39 11.03 10.74
CA THR A 96 1.26 10.37 11.71
C THR A 96 1.13 11.03 13.08
N CYS A 97 1.35 10.26 14.15
CA CYS A 97 1.36 10.80 15.51
C CYS A 97 2.75 11.25 15.99
N VAL A 98 3.80 10.99 15.22
CA VAL A 98 5.17 11.32 15.62
C VAL A 98 5.39 12.84 15.71
N ALA A 99 6.12 13.27 16.74
CA ALA A 99 6.59 14.64 16.95
C ALA A 99 5.50 15.73 16.94
N ALA A 100 4.26 15.38 17.35
CA ALA A 100 3.15 16.33 17.41
C ALA A 100 2.27 16.11 18.65
N THR A 101 1.66 17.17 19.14
CA THR A 101 0.67 17.12 20.21
C THR A 101 -0.67 16.58 19.69
N ARG A 102 -1.55 16.13 20.59
CA ARG A 102 -2.92 15.72 20.23
C ARG A 102 -3.69 16.88 19.62
N ASP A 103 -3.58 18.07 20.19
CA ASP A 103 -4.32 19.26 19.71
C ASP A 103 -3.92 19.63 18.29
N GLU A 104 -2.63 19.54 17.95
CA GLU A 104 -2.14 19.77 16.59
C GLU A 104 -2.70 18.73 15.60
N ILE A 105 -2.69 17.44 15.99
CA ILE A 105 -3.19 16.36 15.15
C ILE A 105 -4.71 16.47 14.98
N ASP A 106 -5.44 16.74 16.05
CA ASP A 106 -6.89 16.90 16.04
C ASP A 106 -7.32 18.12 15.23
N SER A 107 -6.52 19.21 15.27
CA SER A 107 -6.74 20.38 14.40
C SER A 107 -6.61 20.00 12.93
N VAL A 108 -5.53 19.30 12.57
CA VAL A 108 -5.32 18.80 11.20
C VAL A 108 -6.47 17.88 10.75
N ALA A 109 -6.93 17.02 11.63
CA ALA A 109 -8.04 16.12 11.32
C ALA A 109 -9.35 16.89 11.08
N ARG A 110 -9.64 17.93 11.89
CA ARG A 110 -10.78 18.82 11.65
C ARG A 110 -10.68 19.53 10.31
N ASP A 111 -9.51 20.08 9.97
CA ASP A 111 -9.27 20.74 8.68
C ASP A 111 -9.50 19.80 7.50
N TYR A 112 -9.12 18.52 7.62
CA TYR A 112 -9.42 17.50 6.61
C TYR A 112 -10.91 17.25 6.49
N TRP A 113 -11.60 17.08 7.64
CA TRP A 113 -13.04 16.84 7.64
C TRP A 113 -13.83 17.99 7.02
N GLU A 114 -13.48 19.24 7.36
CA GLU A 114 -14.07 20.45 6.80
C GLU A 114 -13.80 20.59 5.29
N ALA A 115 -12.61 20.16 4.83
CA ALA A 115 -12.28 20.11 3.42
C ALA A 115 -12.97 18.97 2.64
N GLY A 116 -13.83 18.18 3.28
CA GLY A 116 -14.55 17.06 2.66
C GLY A 116 -13.73 15.78 2.52
N ILE A 117 -12.58 15.68 3.16
CA ILE A 117 -11.75 14.47 3.17
C ILE A 117 -12.28 13.55 4.27
N ARG A 118 -12.60 12.32 3.91
CA ARG A 118 -13.28 11.36 4.79
C ARG A 118 -12.42 10.15 5.14
N HIS A 119 -11.27 9.98 4.48
CA HIS A 119 -10.41 8.83 4.66
C HIS A 119 -9.02 9.24 5.14
N ILE A 120 -8.54 8.59 6.22
CA ILE A 120 -7.21 8.79 6.80
C ILE A 120 -6.44 7.47 6.77
N VAL A 121 -5.18 7.52 6.37
CA VAL A 121 -4.22 6.44 6.62
C VAL A 121 -3.44 6.80 7.89
N ALA A 122 -3.82 6.17 9.01
CA ALA A 122 -3.28 6.49 10.33
C ALA A 122 -2.03 5.66 10.62
N LEU A 123 -0.91 6.33 10.88
CA LEU A 123 0.40 5.73 11.08
C LEU A 123 1.05 6.26 12.36
N ARG A 124 1.99 5.50 12.93
CA ARG A 124 2.86 6.02 14.00
C ARG A 124 3.77 7.13 13.46
N GLY A 125 4.35 6.92 12.31
CA GLY A 125 5.43 7.70 11.74
C GLY A 125 6.80 7.23 12.20
N ASP A 126 7.83 7.56 11.41
CA ASP A 126 9.22 7.27 11.73
C ASP A 126 9.82 8.40 12.60
N PRO A 127 10.75 8.09 13.50
CA PRO A 127 11.45 9.12 14.27
C PRO A 127 12.10 10.16 13.34
N PRO A 128 12.09 11.46 13.69
CA PRO A 128 12.62 12.53 12.84
C PRO A 128 14.08 12.35 12.42
N ASN A 129 14.88 11.70 13.25
CA ASN A 129 16.31 11.43 13.02
C ASN A 129 16.57 9.95 12.69
N GLY A 130 15.53 9.16 12.44
CA GLY A 130 15.66 7.75 12.06
C GLY A 130 15.93 7.58 10.58
N PRO A 131 16.39 6.41 10.14
CA PRO A 131 16.50 6.08 8.73
C PRO A 131 15.11 6.14 8.06
N ILE A 132 15.05 6.70 6.86
CA ILE A 132 13.82 6.76 6.07
C ILE A 132 13.34 5.33 5.79
N GLY A 133 12.11 5.03 6.21
CA GLY A 133 11.52 3.69 6.04
C GLY A 133 11.68 2.77 7.24
N GLY A 134 12.12 3.28 8.40
CA GLY A 134 12.16 2.49 9.64
C GLY A 134 13.17 1.34 9.64
N GLY A 135 14.35 1.56 9.03
CA GLY A 135 15.38 0.53 8.88
C GLY A 135 15.73 -0.22 10.16
N PRO A 136 16.40 -1.39 10.06
CA PRO A 136 16.71 -2.28 11.19
C PRO A 136 17.58 -1.65 12.29
N THR A 137 18.12 -0.45 12.07
CA THR A 137 18.81 0.35 13.08
C THR A 137 17.87 1.24 13.91
N ALA A 138 16.62 1.42 13.49
CA ALA A 138 15.57 2.01 14.34
C ALA A 138 15.01 0.89 15.23
N GLY A 139 15.79 0.46 16.21
CA GLY A 139 15.35 -0.48 17.23
C GLY A 139 14.12 0.05 17.97
N ALA A 140 13.37 -0.84 18.62
CA ALA A 140 12.22 -0.46 19.46
C ALA A 140 12.56 0.56 20.57
N GLY A 141 13.86 0.84 20.77
CA GLY A 141 14.37 1.81 21.75
C GLY A 141 14.47 3.26 21.29
N ASP A 142 14.40 3.54 19.98
CA ASP A 142 14.66 4.89 19.47
C ASP A 142 13.38 5.73 19.25
N TYR A 143 12.21 5.12 19.31
CA TYR A 143 10.94 5.83 19.23
C TYR A 143 10.47 6.27 20.63
N ALA A 144 10.41 7.58 20.84
CA ALA A 144 9.78 8.16 22.02
C ALA A 144 8.52 8.94 21.60
N PRO A 145 7.35 8.62 22.16
CA PRO A 145 6.14 9.40 21.92
C PRO A 145 6.33 10.84 22.36
N HIS A 146 5.74 11.81 21.65
CA HIS A 146 5.67 13.18 22.13
C HIS A 146 4.88 13.22 23.46
N PRO A 147 5.36 13.90 24.53
CA PRO A 147 4.72 13.85 25.86
C PRO A 147 3.24 14.26 25.86
N GLY A 148 2.84 15.19 24.98
CA GLY A 148 1.44 15.63 24.80
C GLY A 148 0.74 14.99 23.60
N GLY A 149 1.35 13.98 22.95
CA GLY A 149 0.86 13.40 21.69
C GLY A 149 0.09 12.10 21.86
N TYR A 150 -0.29 11.52 20.73
CA TYR A 150 -0.70 10.13 20.62
C TYR A 150 0.54 9.25 20.61
N ALA A 151 0.58 8.21 21.45
CA ALA A 151 1.78 7.41 21.60
C ALA A 151 2.02 6.48 20.40
N TYR A 152 0.96 5.85 19.88
CA TYR A 152 1.02 4.89 18.77
C TYR A 152 -0.16 5.03 17.82
N ALA A 153 -0.13 4.31 16.71
CA ALA A 153 -1.19 4.37 15.71
C ALA A 153 -2.58 3.99 16.27
N ALA A 154 -2.67 3.09 17.23
CA ALA A 154 -3.94 2.76 17.88
C ALA A 154 -4.54 3.95 18.65
N ASP A 155 -3.69 4.68 19.38
CA ASP A 155 -4.13 5.90 20.09
C ASP A 155 -4.58 6.99 19.10
N LEU A 156 -3.85 7.14 17.99
CA LEU A 156 -4.21 8.06 16.91
C LEU A 156 -5.57 7.69 16.31
N VAL A 157 -5.80 6.40 15.99
CA VAL A 157 -7.09 5.92 15.48
C VAL A 157 -8.22 6.29 16.43
N ALA A 158 -8.07 5.97 17.73
CA ALA A 158 -9.06 6.33 18.74
C ALA A 158 -9.30 7.84 18.83
N GLY A 159 -8.24 8.65 18.67
CA GLY A 159 -8.32 10.11 18.62
C GLY A 159 -9.13 10.59 17.42
N LEU A 160 -8.78 10.13 16.23
CA LEU A 160 -9.45 10.49 14.98
C LEU A 160 -10.94 10.15 14.98
N LYS A 161 -11.32 8.99 15.54
CA LYS A 161 -12.74 8.60 15.69
C LYS A 161 -13.52 9.50 16.63
N ARG A 162 -12.85 10.19 17.57
CA ARG A 162 -13.50 11.23 18.41
C ARG A 162 -13.66 12.56 17.68
N VAL A 163 -12.78 12.87 16.73
CA VAL A 163 -12.85 14.11 15.95
C VAL A 163 -14.00 14.06 14.94
N ALA A 164 -14.08 12.98 14.15
CA ALA A 164 -15.13 12.78 13.16
C ALA A 164 -15.22 11.32 12.72
N ASP A 165 -16.28 10.96 11.97
CA ASP A 165 -16.48 9.59 11.48
C ASP A 165 -15.64 9.29 10.24
N PHE A 166 -14.34 9.37 10.37
CA PHE A 166 -13.40 8.98 9.31
C PHE A 166 -13.44 7.49 9.01
N GLU A 167 -13.33 7.13 7.73
CA GLU A 167 -12.80 5.83 7.31
C GLU A 167 -11.31 5.82 7.62
N ILE A 168 -10.82 4.80 8.34
CA ILE A 168 -9.42 4.76 8.77
C ILE A 168 -8.77 3.49 8.27
N SER A 169 -7.73 3.66 7.45
CA SER A 169 -6.79 2.60 7.09
C SER A 169 -5.55 2.65 7.98
N VAL A 170 -4.98 1.49 8.27
CA VAL A 170 -3.76 1.35 9.07
C VAL A 170 -2.75 0.44 8.39
N ALA A 171 -1.46 0.57 8.73
CA ALA A 171 -0.43 -0.32 8.20
C ALA A 171 -0.51 -1.71 8.85
N ALA A 172 -0.24 -2.74 8.04
CA ALA A 172 0.00 -4.12 8.45
C ALA A 172 1.31 -4.63 7.83
N TYR A 173 1.88 -5.69 8.39
CA TYR A 173 3.15 -6.25 7.93
C TYR A 173 3.01 -7.75 7.71
N PRO A 174 3.01 -8.24 6.45
CA PRO A 174 3.01 -9.67 6.16
C PRO A 174 4.24 -10.39 6.75
N GLU A 175 5.38 -9.72 6.69
CA GLU A 175 6.56 -9.97 7.49
C GLU A 175 6.43 -9.24 8.84
N THR A 176 7.26 -9.52 9.81
CA THR A 176 7.17 -8.84 11.10
C THR A 176 7.72 -7.42 10.98
N HIS A 177 7.02 -6.42 11.53
CA HIS A 177 7.54 -5.05 11.60
C HIS A 177 8.91 -5.05 12.32
N PRO A 178 9.96 -4.36 11.79
CA PRO A 178 11.31 -4.38 12.38
C PRO A 178 11.38 -3.99 13.85
N ALA A 179 10.50 -3.10 14.32
CA ALA A 179 10.39 -2.70 15.73
C ALA A 179 9.49 -3.59 16.58
N ALA A 180 8.86 -4.64 16.01
CA ALA A 180 8.02 -5.56 16.77
C ALA A 180 8.89 -6.59 17.52
N ARG A 181 8.50 -6.94 18.74
CA ARG A 181 9.22 -7.92 19.57
C ARG A 181 9.07 -9.34 19.04
N SER A 182 7.98 -9.63 18.34
CA SER A 182 7.67 -10.94 17.75
C SER A 182 6.55 -10.80 16.72
N PRO A 183 6.33 -11.81 15.84
CA PRO A 183 5.19 -11.84 14.93
C PRO A 183 3.83 -11.76 15.64
N GLY A 184 3.70 -12.39 16.82
CA GLY A 184 2.50 -12.31 17.65
C GLY A 184 2.23 -10.90 18.16
N HIS A 185 3.26 -10.25 18.70
CA HIS A 185 3.16 -8.86 19.16
C HIS A 185 2.79 -7.87 18.02
N ASP A 186 3.28 -8.10 16.80
CA ASP A 186 2.90 -7.28 15.65
C ASP A 186 1.42 -7.47 15.28
N LEU A 187 0.93 -8.69 15.37
CA LEU A 187 -0.49 -9.01 15.17
C LEU A 187 -1.38 -8.40 16.26
N ASP A 188 -0.94 -8.42 17.53
CA ASP A 188 -1.64 -7.75 18.63
C ASP A 188 -1.71 -6.24 18.41
N ASN A 189 -0.63 -5.62 17.91
CA ASN A 189 -0.61 -4.21 17.53
C ASN A 189 -1.60 -3.92 16.38
N LEU A 190 -1.70 -4.80 15.39
CA LEU A 190 -2.71 -4.66 14.35
C LEU A 190 -4.11 -4.72 14.96
N LYS A 191 -4.39 -5.72 15.78
CA LYS A 191 -5.67 -5.87 16.45
C LYS A 191 -6.03 -4.65 17.30
N ALA A 192 -5.11 -4.10 18.06
CA ALA A 192 -5.34 -2.88 18.86
C ALA A 192 -5.77 -1.68 17.99
N LYS A 193 -5.20 -1.53 16.77
CA LYS A 193 -5.63 -0.48 15.82
C LYS A 193 -7.06 -0.71 15.33
N LEU A 194 -7.48 -1.96 15.16
CA LEU A 194 -8.85 -2.30 14.74
C LEU A 194 -9.85 -2.08 15.87
N ASP A 195 -9.52 -2.52 17.06
CA ASP A 195 -10.34 -2.31 18.26
C ASP A 195 -10.53 -0.81 18.55
N ALA A 196 -9.55 0.03 18.15
CA ALA A 196 -9.65 1.48 18.22
C ALA A 196 -10.54 2.11 17.13
N GLY A 197 -10.97 1.36 16.10
CA GLY A 197 -11.91 1.81 15.07
C GLY A 197 -11.36 1.88 13.64
N ALA A 198 -10.19 1.29 13.36
CA ALA A 198 -9.72 1.17 11.97
C ALA A 198 -10.58 0.15 11.20
N SER A 199 -10.90 0.46 9.95
CA SER A 199 -11.80 -0.31 9.09
C SER A 199 -11.10 -1.07 7.96
N ARG A 200 -9.80 -0.82 7.73
CA ARG A 200 -8.98 -1.46 6.70
C ARG A 200 -7.52 -1.51 7.15
N ALA A 201 -6.82 -2.57 6.75
CA ALA A 201 -5.37 -2.63 6.83
C ALA A 201 -4.76 -2.64 5.42
N ILE A 202 -3.70 -1.87 5.19
CA ILE A 202 -2.89 -1.88 3.97
C ILE A 202 -1.54 -2.48 4.35
N THR A 203 -1.08 -3.50 3.62
CA THR A 203 0.19 -4.13 3.99
C THR A 203 1.38 -3.34 3.47
N GLN A 204 2.52 -3.43 4.18
CA GLN A 204 3.82 -3.16 3.57
C GLN A 204 3.97 -4.03 2.32
N PHE A 205 4.72 -3.54 1.31
CA PHE A 205 4.99 -4.36 0.12
C PHE A 205 5.74 -5.64 0.50
N PHE A 206 5.52 -6.67 -0.26
CA PHE A 206 6.12 -8.00 -0.15
C PHE A 206 6.18 -8.64 -1.55
N PHE A 207 6.97 -9.71 -1.71
CA PHE A 207 7.13 -10.38 -2.99
C PHE A 207 6.78 -11.88 -2.93
N ASP A 208 6.76 -12.47 -1.74
CA ASP A 208 6.32 -13.85 -1.51
C ASP A 208 4.80 -13.87 -1.22
N VAL A 209 4.02 -14.39 -2.19
CA VAL A 209 2.57 -14.53 -2.06
C VAL A 209 2.19 -15.45 -0.90
N ASP A 210 2.92 -16.54 -0.72
CA ASP A 210 2.60 -17.51 0.33
C ASP A 210 2.83 -16.94 1.74
N LEU A 211 3.80 -16.02 1.86
CA LEU A 211 4.04 -15.28 3.10
C LEU A 211 2.82 -14.40 3.45
N TYR A 212 2.27 -13.67 2.49
CA TYR A 212 1.05 -12.89 2.69
C TYR A 212 -0.14 -13.79 3.06
N LEU A 213 -0.33 -14.91 2.36
CA LEU A 213 -1.44 -15.83 2.64
C LEU A 213 -1.34 -16.38 4.07
N ARG A 214 -0.16 -16.82 4.50
CA ARG A 214 0.06 -17.25 5.89
C ARG A 214 -0.21 -16.12 6.91
N PHE A 215 0.15 -14.88 6.59
CA PHE A 215 -0.16 -13.73 7.44
C PHE A 215 -1.67 -13.50 7.53
N ARG A 216 -2.38 -13.48 6.41
CA ARG A 216 -3.83 -13.35 6.35
C ARG A 216 -4.53 -14.42 7.20
N ASP A 217 -4.10 -15.66 7.07
CA ASP A 217 -4.72 -16.78 7.80
C ASP A 217 -4.46 -16.67 9.32
N ARG A 218 -3.25 -16.24 9.74
CA ARG A 218 -2.97 -15.93 11.15
C ARG A 218 -3.84 -14.77 11.66
N ALA A 219 -4.00 -13.73 10.86
CA ALA A 219 -4.85 -12.60 11.22
C ALA A 219 -6.32 -13.02 11.39
N ALA A 220 -6.83 -13.85 10.49
CA ALA A 220 -8.18 -14.41 10.57
C ALA A 220 -8.35 -15.29 11.82
N ALA A 221 -7.36 -16.14 12.15
CA ALA A 221 -7.35 -16.96 13.38
C ALA A 221 -7.33 -16.12 14.66
N ALA A 222 -6.68 -14.95 14.65
CA ALA A 222 -6.68 -13.97 15.74
C ALA A 222 -7.98 -13.14 15.82
N GLY A 223 -8.98 -13.42 14.97
CA GLY A 223 -10.28 -12.73 14.97
C GLY A 223 -10.32 -11.44 14.19
N ILE A 224 -9.30 -11.11 13.39
CA ILE A 224 -9.28 -9.96 12.50
C ILE A 224 -10.18 -10.25 11.29
N ARG A 225 -11.22 -9.42 11.08
CA ARG A 225 -12.26 -9.63 10.05
C ARG A 225 -12.34 -8.50 9.02
N ILE A 226 -11.55 -7.45 9.18
CA ILE A 226 -11.52 -6.34 8.21
C ILE A 226 -10.72 -6.75 6.96
N PRO A 227 -10.91 -6.03 5.84
CA PRO A 227 -10.06 -6.20 4.66
C PRO A 227 -8.59 -5.94 4.99
N ILE A 228 -7.72 -6.90 4.66
CA ILE A 228 -6.27 -6.74 4.65
C ILE A 228 -5.86 -6.62 3.18
N VAL A 229 -5.62 -5.40 2.74
CA VAL A 229 -5.32 -5.08 1.35
C VAL A 229 -3.82 -5.19 1.10
N PRO A 230 -3.37 -6.08 0.19
CA PRO A 230 -1.95 -6.18 -0.12
C PRO A 230 -1.44 -4.92 -0.80
N GLY A 231 -0.32 -4.40 -0.28
CA GLY A 231 0.48 -3.34 -0.88
C GLY A 231 1.39 -3.91 -1.96
N ILE A 232 1.24 -3.46 -3.19
CA ILE A 232 1.97 -3.93 -4.36
C ILE A 232 2.97 -2.86 -4.81
N LEU A 233 4.25 -3.21 -4.84
CA LEU A 233 5.32 -2.34 -5.31
C LEU A 233 5.89 -2.85 -6.64
N PRO A 234 5.57 -2.23 -7.78
CA PRO A 234 6.22 -2.56 -9.04
C PRO A 234 7.70 -2.14 -9.03
N VAL A 235 8.60 -3.07 -9.26
CA VAL A 235 10.04 -2.86 -9.12
C VAL A 235 10.63 -2.28 -10.39
N THR A 236 10.94 -0.99 -10.40
CA THR A 236 11.56 -0.30 -11.54
C THR A 236 13.06 -0.07 -11.38
N ASN A 237 13.61 -0.27 -10.19
CA ASN A 237 15.04 -0.14 -9.89
C ASN A 237 15.38 -1.12 -8.75
N PHE A 238 16.11 -2.17 -9.09
CA PHE A 238 16.43 -3.23 -8.13
C PHE A 238 17.38 -2.77 -7.02
N ALA A 239 18.34 -1.90 -7.33
CA ALA A 239 19.23 -1.33 -6.31
C ALA A 239 18.47 -0.44 -5.31
N GLN A 240 17.48 0.33 -5.79
CA GLN A 240 16.60 1.10 -4.91
C GLN A 240 15.72 0.18 -4.06
N LEU A 241 15.18 -0.89 -4.65
CA LEU A 241 14.41 -1.89 -3.93
C LEU A 241 15.21 -2.46 -2.75
N ARG A 242 16.46 -2.89 -2.96
CA ARG A 242 17.30 -3.42 -1.88
C ARG A 242 17.43 -2.46 -0.70
N ARG A 243 17.61 -1.16 -0.97
CA ARG A 243 17.67 -0.14 0.09
C ARG A 243 16.34 0.03 0.81
N MET A 244 15.24 0.07 0.07
CA MET A 244 13.89 0.21 0.65
C MET A 244 13.53 -1.01 1.50
N SER A 245 13.77 -2.22 1.00
CA SER A 245 13.51 -3.48 1.70
C SER A 245 14.30 -3.60 3.00
N ALA A 246 15.59 -3.25 2.98
CA ALA A 246 16.41 -3.21 4.19
C ALA A 246 15.84 -2.21 5.23
N GLY A 247 15.23 -1.11 4.77
CA GLY A 247 14.62 -0.10 5.64
C GLY A 247 13.32 -0.53 6.29
N CYS A 248 12.46 -1.29 5.61
CA CYS A 248 11.13 -1.66 6.08
C CYS A 248 10.99 -3.14 6.52
N GLY A 249 12.08 -3.93 6.42
CA GLY A 249 12.07 -5.34 6.82
C GLY A 249 11.39 -6.28 5.81
N ALA A 250 11.14 -5.81 4.58
CA ALA A 250 10.59 -6.66 3.53
C ALA A 250 11.70 -7.54 2.93
N SER A 251 11.47 -8.84 2.80
CA SER A 251 12.41 -9.75 2.15
C SER A 251 12.33 -9.66 0.63
N ILE A 252 13.46 -9.89 -0.04
CA ILE A 252 13.53 -10.00 -1.49
C ILE A 252 13.87 -11.45 -1.81
N PRO A 253 12.98 -12.21 -2.46
CA PRO A 253 13.26 -13.59 -2.85
C PRO A 253 14.46 -13.70 -3.81
N ASP A 254 15.28 -14.75 -3.66
CA ASP A 254 16.50 -14.96 -4.46
C ASP A 254 16.21 -15.00 -5.97
N TRP A 255 15.08 -15.59 -6.37
CA TRP A 255 14.68 -15.67 -7.77
C TRP A 255 14.48 -14.30 -8.43
N MET A 256 14.19 -13.26 -7.64
CA MET A 256 13.79 -11.95 -8.17
C MET A 256 14.97 -11.21 -8.83
N ALA A 257 16.17 -11.37 -8.31
CA ALA A 257 17.37 -10.70 -8.84
C ALA A 257 17.62 -11.07 -10.30
N GLY A 258 17.54 -12.36 -10.64
CA GLY A 258 17.80 -12.85 -11.99
C GLY A 258 16.89 -12.28 -13.07
N HIS A 259 15.68 -11.80 -12.72
CA HIS A 259 14.79 -11.13 -13.68
C HIS A 259 15.25 -9.72 -14.06
N PHE A 260 16.14 -9.12 -13.29
CA PHE A 260 16.64 -7.76 -13.51
C PHE A 260 18.12 -7.73 -13.95
N ASP A 261 18.79 -8.89 -13.96
CA ASP A 261 20.19 -8.98 -14.37
C ASP A 261 20.37 -8.53 -15.82
N GLY A 262 21.35 -7.66 -16.06
CA GLY A 262 21.64 -7.10 -17.37
C GLY A 262 20.66 -6.01 -17.87
N LEU A 263 19.69 -5.57 -17.04
CA LEU A 263 18.71 -4.56 -17.41
C LEU A 263 19.02 -3.16 -16.84
N ASP A 264 20.20 -2.92 -16.30
CA ASP A 264 20.53 -1.63 -15.68
C ASP A 264 20.46 -0.46 -16.67
N ASP A 265 20.90 -0.70 -17.91
CA ASP A 265 20.91 0.27 -19.00
C ASP A 265 19.70 0.17 -19.95
N ASP A 266 18.75 -0.76 -19.68
CA ASP A 266 17.53 -0.94 -20.43
C ASP A 266 16.27 -0.66 -19.57
N PRO A 267 15.93 0.61 -19.37
CA PRO A 267 14.77 0.99 -18.53
C PRO A 267 13.42 0.57 -19.12
N ASP A 268 13.32 0.35 -20.43
CA ASP A 268 12.07 -0.04 -21.07
C ASP A 268 11.77 -1.51 -20.84
N THR A 269 12.72 -2.40 -21.10
CA THR A 269 12.59 -3.82 -20.78
C THR A 269 12.38 -4.01 -19.28
N ARG A 270 13.11 -3.30 -18.44
CA ARG A 270 12.96 -3.35 -16.99
C ARG A 270 11.53 -2.99 -16.53
N ARG A 271 10.86 -2.02 -17.18
CA ARG A 271 9.47 -1.68 -16.90
C ARG A 271 8.50 -2.79 -17.30
N LEU A 272 8.73 -3.45 -18.43
CA LEU A 272 7.93 -4.59 -18.88
C LEU A 272 8.04 -5.77 -17.89
N VAL A 273 9.25 -6.10 -17.47
CA VAL A 273 9.51 -7.14 -16.45
C VAL A 273 8.81 -6.77 -15.14
N ALA A 274 8.94 -5.53 -14.67
CA ALA A 274 8.29 -5.05 -13.46
C ALA A 274 6.76 -5.17 -13.52
N ALA A 275 6.16 -4.81 -14.66
CA ALA A 275 4.71 -4.94 -14.86
C ALA A 275 4.26 -6.39 -14.84
N SER A 276 5.00 -7.28 -15.49
CA SER A 276 4.69 -8.71 -15.56
C SER A 276 4.76 -9.37 -14.18
N LEU A 277 5.82 -9.09 -13.41
CA LEU A 277 5.99 -9.64 -12.06
C LEU A 277 4.88 -9.16 -11.10
N ALA A 278 4.56 -7.86 -11.12
CA ALA A 278 3.50 -7.31 -10.28
C ALA A 278 2.11 -7.85 -10.69
N ALA A 279 1.84 -8.00 -11.98
CA ALA A 279 0.57 -8.57 -12.44
C ALA A 279 0.45 -10.04 -12.05
N GLU A 280 1.54 -10.81 -12.15
CA GLU A 280 1.53 -12.23 -11.73
C GLU A 280 1.34 -12.37 -10.22
N GLN A 281 1.98 -11.53 -9.41
CA GLN A 281 1.75 -11.47 -7.97
C GLN A 281 0.26 -11.22 -7.66
N CYS A 282 -0.35 -10.24 -8.32
CA CYS A 282 -1.77 -9.94 -8.14
C CYS A 282 -2.67 -11.09 -8.59
N ARG A 283 -2.37 -11.78 -9.71
CA ARG A 283 -3.15 -12.94 -10.17
C ARG A 283 -3.10 -14.07 -9.15
N ARG A 284 -1.92 -14.40 -8.63
CA ARG A 284 -1.78 -15.44 -7.60
C ARG A 284 -2.55 -15.09 -6.33
N LEU A 285 -2.51 -13.84 -5.90
CA LEU A 285 -3.30 -13.35 -4.76
C LEU A 285 -4.80 -13.44 -5.05
N HIS A 286 -5.23 -13.03 -6.24
CA HIS A 286 -6.64 -13.07 -6.65
C HIS A 286 -7.18 -14.50 -6.69
N ALA A 287 -6.42 -15.45 -7.24
CA ALA A 287 -6.76 -16.88 -7.23
C ALA A 287 -6.91 -17.46 -5.81
N ASN A 288 -6.40 -16.76 -4.79
CA ASN A 288 -6.54 -17.09 -3.37
C ASN A 288 -7.55 -16.19 -2.62
N GLY A 289 -8.49 -15.58 -3.37
CA GLY A 289 -9.61 -14.81 -2.81
C GLY A 289 -9.28 -13.37 -2.40
N VAL A 290 -8.20 -12.78 -2.94
CA VAL A 290 -7.86 -11.37 -2.72
C VAL A 290 -8.41 -10.54 -3.88
N HIS A 291 -9.38 -9.66 -3.61
CA HIS A 291 -10.09 -8.89 -4.62
C HIS A 291 -9.85 -7.38 -4.55
N GLU A 292 -8.87 -6.94 -3.77
CA GLU A 292 -8.50 -5.52 -3.63
C GLU A 292 -6.98 -5.39 -3.52
N PHE A 293 -6.38 -4.42 -4.24
CA PHE A 293 -4.94 -4.17 -4.26
C PHE A 293 -4.64 -2.69 -4.05
N HIS A 294 -3.60 -2.39 -3.29
CA HIS A 294 -3.09 -1.05 -3.10
C HIS A 294 -1.73 -0.91 -3.77
N PHE A 295 -1.61 -0.03 -4.78
CA PHE A 295 -0.38 0.12 -5.55
C PHE A 295 0.45 1.30 -5.07
N TYR A 296 1.69 1.04 -4.69
CA TYR A 296 2.71 2.05 -4.47
C TYR A 296 3.21 2.57 -5.81
N THR A 297 2.62 3.66 -6.30
CA THR A 297 2.82 4.11 -7.69
C THR A 297 4.20 4.70 -7.96
N LEU A 298 4.90 5.16 -6.93
CA LEU A 298 6.13 5.96 -7.05
C LEU A 298 5.94 7.15 -8.01
N ASN A 299 4.71 7.68 -8.09
CA ASN A 299 4.28 8.72 -9.04
C ASN A 299 4.54 8.36 -10.52
N ARG A 300 4.33 7.08 -10.91
CA ARG A 300 4.53 6.57 -12.27
C ARG A 300 3.25 5.92 -12.80
N ALA A 301 2.50 6.63 -13.65
CA ALA A 301 1.22 6.15 -14.15
C ALA A 301 1.33 5.00 -15.14
N ASP A 302 2.30 5.03 -16.06
CA ASP A 302 2.37 4.10 -17.19
C ASP A 302 2.43 2.64 -16.75
N LEU A 303 3.28 2.36 -15.77
CA LEU A 303 3.44 1.03 -15.21
C LEU A 303 2.16 0.56 -14.51
N ILE A 304 1.52 1.44 -13.73
CA ILE A 304 0.27 1.13 -13.02
C ILE A 304 -0.87 0.87 -14.00
N VAL A 305 -1.00 1.69 -15.05
CA VAL A 305 -2.00 1.49 -16.11
C VAL A 305 -1.80 0.14 -16.78
N ALA A 306 -0.55 -0.22 -17.14
CA ALA A 306 -0.24 -1.51 -17.74
C ALA A 306 -0.64 -2.68 -16.83
N ILE A 307 -0.27 -2.63 -15.54
CA ILE A 307 -0.65 -3.66 -14.55
C ILE A 307 -2.18 -3.74 -14.43
N CYS A 308 -2.87 -2.61 -14.26
CA CYS A 308 -4.33 -2.57 -14.18
C CYS A 308 -4.98 -3.22 -15.42
N HIS A 309 -4.46 -2.92 -16.61
CA HIS A 309 -4.93 -3.56 -17.84
C HIS A 309 -4.69 -5.08 -17.86
N LEU A 310 -3.56 -5.56 -17.39
CA LEU A 310 -3.27 -7.00 -17.25
C LEU A 310 -4.20 -7.70 -16.24
N LEU A 311 -4.75 -6.93 -15.28
CA LEU A 311 -5.71 -7.40 -14.27
C LEU A 311 -7.18 -7.19 -14.66
N GLY A 312 -7.47 -6.75 -15.89
CA GLY A 312 -8.84 -6.50 -16.34
C GLY A 312 -9.45 -5.18 -15.87
N VAL A 313 -8.73 -4.38 -15.06
CA VAL A 313 -9.18 -3.04 -14.65
C VAL A 313 -9.03 -2.08 -15.82
N ARG A 314 -10.13 -1.45 -16.23
CA ARG A 314 -10.21 -0.58 -17.41
C ARG A 314 -10.80 0.77 -17.05
N ALA A 315 -10.42 1.78 -17.82
CA ALA A 315 -11.14 3.04 -17.78
C ALA A 315 -12.63 2.81 -18.11
N ALA A 316 -13.52 3.43 -17.34
CA ALA A 316 -14.94 3.43 -17.68
C ALA A 316 -15.09 3.98 -19.10
N ARG A 317 -15.78 3.23 -19.98
CA ARG A 317 -16.14 3.78 -21.29
C ARG A 317 -17.06 4.97 -21.06
N PRO A 318 -16.78 6.12 -21.67
CA PRO A 318 -17.79 7.18 -21.69
C PRO A 318 -19.09 6.58 -22.21
N ALA A 319 -20.20 6.82 -21.51
CA ALA A 319 -21.51 6.44 -22.00
C ALA A 319 -21.61 6.95 -23.44
N ALA A 320 -21.90 6.06 -24.40
CA ALA A 320 -22.09 6.45 -25.79
C ALA A 320 -23.17 7.54 -25.76
N ALA A 321 -22.82 8.75 -26.23
CA ALA A 321 -23.81 9.79 -26.41
C ALA A 321 -24.87 9.20 -27.35
N THR A 322 -26.06 8.97 -26.80
CA THR A 322 -27.21 8.57 -27.60
C THR A 322 -27.51 9.75 -28.53
N VAL A 323 -27.20 9.59 -29.82
CA VAL A 323 -27.51 10.54 -30.88
C VAL A 323 -29.02 10.50 -31.15
#